data_bb9f0d52915116d046f82b611e6046a7
#
_entry.id   bb9f0d52915116d046f82b611e6046a7
#
_cell.length_a   1.000
_cell.length_b   1.000
_cell.length_c   1.000
_cell.angle_alpha   90.00
_cell.angle_beta   90.00
_cell.angle_gamma   90.00
#
_symmetry.space_group_name_H-M   'P 1'
#
loop_
_entity.id
_entity.type
_entity.pdbx_description
1 polymer ?
#
loop_
_entity_poly.entity_id
_entity_poly.type
_entity_poly.pdbx_seq_one_letter_code
_entity_poly.pdbx_strand_id
1 'polypeptide(L)'
;MTNFVSRGLAVVCLLAAQTAGADSFIAPRVAAVPGGVVSFKLAGAPDARPIVTYKEKPVLVARSADAWLAIVGISLDTEPGEYHVDVQQTGAQPRQLAFKVAPKQYRVQQLKVLPSQVNLSPEDEARVARETQKMRTAVEAFAPDAPSTLRLAAPVPGPRSSSFGLRRMFNGESRRPHSGMDIAAPTGTPIKAPLAGKVVDVGSYFFNGNDVLIDHGQGLVTMYCHLSKIRVEVGQELKRGEVLGDVGATGRVTGPHLHWGVSLNGAWVDPALFLAPPPKKKPATAAPDKK
;
A
#
# COMPACT_ATOMS: atom_id res chain seq x y z
N MET A 1 9.61 72.27 -43.12
CA MET A 1 8.51 71.34 -42.74
C MET A 1 9.07 69.94 -42.85
N THR A 2 9.59 69.36 -41.78
CA THR A 2 10.28 68.07 -41.77
C THR A 2 9.41 67.11 -40.92
N ASN A 3 8.83 66.09 -41.62
CA ASN A 3 8.01 65.05 -41.02
C ASN A 3 8.92 63.95 -40.39
N PHE A 4 8.88 63.80 -39.08
CA PHE A 4 9.45 62.67 -38.35
C PHE A 4 8.43 61.54 -38.33
N VAL A 5 8.75 60.41 -39.01
CA VAL A 5 8.01 59.16 -38.91
C VAL A 5 8.62 58.33 -37.77
N SER A 6 7.90 58.19 -36.65
CA SER A 6 8.26 57.32 -35.56
C SER A 6 7.89 55.88 -35.91
N ARG A 7 8.89 54.97 -36.01
CA ARG A 7 8.72 53.52 -36.15
C ARG A 7 8.61 52.93 -34.75
N GLY A 8 7.40 52.54 -34.32
CA GLY A 8 7.18 51.77 -33.13
C GLY A 8 7.63 50.30 -33.31
N LEU A 9 8.58 49.89 -32.47
CA LEU A 9 9.05 48.51 -32.40
C LEU A 9 8.10 47.72 -31.48
N ALA A 10 7.28 46.84 -32.07
CA ALA A 10 6.42 45.92 -31.29
C ALA A 10 7.29 44.75 -30.81
N VAL A 11 7.54 44.70 -29.50
CA VAL A 11 8.14 43.55 -28.84
C VAL A 11 7.07 42.49 -28.61
N VAL A 12 7.11 41.42 -29.40
CA VAL A 12 6.29 40.21 -29.20
C VAL A 12 6.95 39.40 -28.11
N CYS A 13 6.44 39.43 -26.87
CA CYS A 13 6.80 38.48 -25.83
C CYS A 13 6.18 37.13 -26.14
N LEU A 14 6.97 36.19 -26.69
CA LEU A 14 6.59 34.79 -26.69
C LEU A 14 6.60 34.25 -25.25
N LEU A 15 5.43 34.11 -24.66
CA LEU A 15 5.24 33.27 -23.47
C LEU A 15 5.42 31.81 -23.87
N ALA A 16 6.61 31.26 -23.60
CA ALA A 16 6.82 29.83 -23.63
C ALA A 16 5.99 29.20 -22.52
N ALA A 17 4.85 28.61 -22.86
CA ALA A 17 4.13 27.74 -21.95
C ALA A 17 5.04 26.54 -21.61
N GLN A 18 5.64 26.57 -20.42
CA GLN A 18 6.28 25.39 -19.86
C GLN A 18 5.16 24.37 -19.62
N THR A 19 5.05 23.38 -20.50
CA THR A 19 4.27 22.18 -20.20
C THR A 19 4.99 21.49 -19.04
N ALA A 20 4.47 21.69 -17.82
CA ALA A 20 4.83 20.85 -16.69
C ALA A 20 4.61 19.41 -17.13
N GLY A 21 5.70 18.67 -17.35
CA GLY A 21 5.63 17.26 -17.64
C GLY A 21 4.85 16.61 -16.50
N ALA A 22 3.69 16.06 -16.78
CA ALA A 22 2.92 15.30 -15.81
C ALA A 22 3.84 14.20 -15.32
N ASP A 23 4.21 14.25 -14.02
CA ASP A 23 4.99 13.19 -13.37
C ASP A 23 4.28 11.87 -13.66
N SER A 24 4.98 10.96 -14.33
CA SER A 24 4.40 9.68 -14.70
C SER A 24 4.03 8.90 -13.44
N PHE A 25 2.80 8.40 -13.36
CA PHE A 25 2.33 7.56 -12.26
C PHE A 25 3.29 6.39 -12.03
N ILE A 26 3.77 6.23 -10.81
CA ILE A 26 4.71 5.18 -10.46
C ILE A 26 3.94 4.01 -9.85
N ALA A 27 3.87 2.91 -10.59
CA ALA A 27 3.28 1.66 -10.15
C ALA A 27 4.15 0.93 -9.09
N PRO A 28 3.57 0.03 -8.27
CA PRO A 28 4.33 -0.83 -7.39
C PRO A 28 5.11 -1.87 -8.20
N ARG A 29 6.05 -2.55 -7.56
CA ARG A 29 6.73 -3.69 -8.18
C ARG A 29 5.76 -4.86 -8.34
N VAL A 30 5.74 -5.47 -9.53
CA VAL A 30 4.89 -6.61 -9.84
C VAL A 30 5.48 -7.88 -9.23
N ALA A 31 4.60 -8.69 -8.62
CA ALA A 31 4.88 -10.04 -8.16
C ALA A 31 3.58 -10.84 -8.21
N ALA A 32 3.39 -11.64 -9.25
CA ALA A 32 2.20 -12.45 -9.47
C ALA A 32 2.22 -13.71 -8.60
N VAL A 33 2.09 -13.55 -7.29
CA VAL A 33 2.13 -14.60 -6.26
C VAL A 33 1.08 -14.29 -5.19
N PRO A 34 0.67 -15.25 -4.34
CA PRO A 34 -0.16 -14.95 -3.17
C PRO A 34 0.45 -13.81 -2.34
N GLY A 35 -0.34 -12.80 -1.99
CA GLY A 35 0.12 -11.58 -1.29
C GLY A 35 0.89 -10.59 -2.16
N GLY A 36 0.90 -10.80 -3.48
CA GLY A 36 1.58 -9.93 -4.43
C GLY A 36 0.66 -8.97 -5.18
N VAL A 37 1.19 -8.42 -6.27
CA VAL A 37 0.50 -7.43 -7.12
C VAL A 37 0.76 -7.75 -8.58
N VAL A 38 -0.27 -7.59 -9.43
CA VAL A 38 -0.13 -7.59 -10.89
C VAL A 38 -0.61 -6.26 -11.45
N SER A 39 -0.13 -5.89 -12.64
CA SER A 39 -0.57 -4.70 -13.34
C SER A 39 -0.83 -4.97 -14.81
N PHE A 40 -1.84 -4.29 -15.38
CA PHE A 40 -2.21 -4.39 -16.77
C PHE A 40 -2.15 -3.00 -17.41
N LYS A 41 -1.46 -2.87 -18.54
CA LYS A 41 -1.48 -1.67 -19.36
C LYS A 41 -2.69 -1.75 -20.30
N LEU A 42 -3.55 -0.73 -20.23
CA LEU A 42 -4.76 -0.63 -21.01
C LEU A 42 -4.69 0.61 -21.91
N ALA A 43 -4.91 0.45 -23.19
CA ALA A 43 -5.10 1.57 -24.09
C ALA A 43 -6.44 2.27 -23.80
N GLY A 44 -6.58 3.53 -24.18
CA GLY A 44 -7.83 4.28 -24.04
C GLY A 44 -7.62 5.78 -24.03
N ALA A 45 -8.69 6.52 -24.32
CA ALA A 45 -8.67 7.97 -24.29
C ALA A 45 -8.36 8.48 -22.87
N PRO A 46 -7.70 9.65 -22.74
CA PRO A 46 -7.28 10.18 -21.44
C PRO A 46 -8.42 10.44 -20.44
N ASP A 47 -9.60 10.77 -20.96
CA ASP A 47 -10.83 11.13 -20.24
C ASP A 47 -11.77 9.95 -20.02
N ALA A 48 -11.48 8.77 -20.58
CA ALA A 48 -12.30 7.56 -20.48
C ALA A 48 -11.59 6.48 -19.66
N ARG A 49 -11.63 6.60 -18.33
CA ARG A 49 -11.04 5.61 -17.42
C ARG A 49 -11.75 4.26 -17.57
N PRO A 50 -11.02 3.17 -17.86
CA PRO A 50 -11.58 1.82 -17.85
C PRO A 50 -12.13 1.44 -16.46
N ILE A 51 -13.21 0.65 -16.45
CA ILE A 51 -13.68 -0.05 -15.26
C ILE A 51 -13.04 -1.44 -15.29
N VAL A 52 -12.33 -1.78 -14.23
CA VAL A 52 -11.69 -3.10 -14.10
C VAL A 52 -12.10 -3.71 -12.78
N THR A 53 -12.49 -4.99 -12.82
CA THR A 53 -12.84 -5.75 -11.62
C THR A 53 -12.03 -7.04 -11.53
N TYR A 54 -11.76 -7.45 -10.30
CA TYR A 54 -11.16 -8.73 -9.96
C TYR A 54 -11.97 -9.40 -8.86
N LYS A 55 -12.49 -10.62 -9.13
CA LYS A 55 -13.42 -11.30 -8.22
C LYS A 55 -14.56 -10.34 -7.79
N GLU A 56 -15.20 -9.70 -8.77
CA GLU A 56 -16.32 -8.75 -8.60
C GLU A 56 -15.99 -7.46 -7.83
N LYS A 57 -14.77 -7.31 -7.31
CA LYS A 57 -14.33 -6.09 -6.63
C LYS A 57 -13.64 -5.11 -7.60
N PRO A 58 -13.92 -3.80 -7.51
CA PRO A 58 -13.22 -2.82 -8.32
C PRO A 58 -11.74 -2.81 -7.97
N VAL A 59 -10.87 -2.59 -8.96
CA VAL A 59 -9.44 -2.46 -8.78
C VAL A 59 -8.97 -1.05 -9.13
N LEU A 60 -7.82 -0.67 -8.60
CA LEU A 60 -7.23 0.63 -8.85
C LEU A 60 -6.87 0.78 -10.33
N VAL A 61 -7.37 1.86 -10.97
CA VAL A 61 -7.04 2.24 -12.35
C VAL A 61 -6.57 3.68 -12.38
N ALA A 62 -5.29 3.88 -12.67
CA ALA A 62 -4.64 5.19 -12.71
C ALA A 62 -4.07 5.51 -14.09
N ARG A 63 -4.02 6.80 -14.42
CA ARG A 63 -3.41 7.28 -15.66
C ARG A 63 -1.88 7.27 -15.53
N SER A 64 -1.19 6.72 -16.53
CA SER A 64 0.26 6.74 -16.61
C SER A 64 0.67 7.05 -18.04
N ALA A 65 1.22 8.24 -18.24
CA ALA A 65 1.60 8.75 -19.56
C ALA A 65 0.48 8.54 -20.63
N ASP A 66 0.71 7.66 -21.59
CA ASP A 66 -0.16 7.36 -22.73
C ASP A 66 -1.20 6.25 -22.47
N ALA A 67 -1.21 5.65 -21.27
CA ALA A 67 -2.05 4.49 -21.00
C ALA A 67 -2.71 4.56 -19.61
N TRP A 68 -3.69 3.68 -19.40
CA TRP A 68 -4.24 3.36 -18.09
C TRP A 68 -3.50 2.15 -17.51
N LEU A 69 -3.26 2.15 -16.19
CA LEU A 69 -2.71 1.01 -15.46
C LEU A 69 -3.77 0.51 -14.49
N ALA A 70 -4.23 -0.72 -14.68
CA ALA A 70 -5.02 -1.43 -13.70
C ALA A 70 -4.09 -2.20 -12.78
N ILE A 71 -4.21 -1.99 -11.46
CA ILE A 71 -3.33 -2.57 -10.43
C ILE A 71 -4.16 -3.44 -9.51
N VAL A 72 -3.82 -4.72 -9.42
CA VAL A 72 -4.59 -5.74 -8.70
C VAL A 72 -3.79 -6.31 -7.55
N GLY A 73 -4.32 -6.22 -6.34
CA GLY A 73 -3.82 -6.95 -5.18
C GLY A 73 -4.27 -8.41 -5.20
N ILE A 74 -3.35 -9.31 -4.93
CA ILE A 74 -3.59 -10.76 -4.83
C ILE A 74 -3.56 -11.13 -3.35
N SER A 75 -4.65 -11.66 -2.82
CA SER A 75 -4.71 -12.06 -1.40
C SER A 75 -3.73 -13.19 -1.08
N LEU A 76 -3.28 -13.29 0.19
CA LEU A 76 -2.38 -14.35 0.69
C LEU A 76 -2.98 -15.75 0.60
N ASP A 77 -4.30 -15.86 0.62
CA ASP A 77 -5.06 -17.12 0.52
C ASP A 77 -5.38 -17.52 -0.92
N THR A 78 -4.92 -16.73 -1.91
CA THR A 78 -5.11 -17.08 -3.33
C THR A 78 -4.22 -18.27 -3.69
N GLU A 79 -4.85 -19.36 -4.13
CA GLU A 79 -4.13 -20.54 -4.62
C GLU A 79 -3.36 -20.24 -5.91
N PRO A 80 -2.21 -20.90 -6.17
CA PRO A 80 -1.55 -20.82 -7.46
C PRO A 80 -2.47 -21.32 -8.59
N GLY A 81 -2.50 -20.59 -9.71
CA GLY A 81 -3.41 -20.93 -10.81
C GLY A 81 -3.58 -19.80 -11.80
N GLU A 82 -4.52 -19.98 -12.73
CA GLU A 82 -4.90 -18.96 -13.72
C GLU A 82 -6.12 -18.18 -13.23
N TYR A 83 -6.05 -16.87 -13.38
CA TYR A 83 -7.07 -15.92 -12.98
C TYR A 83 -7.26 -14.89 -14.10
N HIS A 84 -8.34 -14.14 -14.03
CA HIS A 84 -8.61 -13.05 -14.98
C HIS A 84 -9.15 -11.82 -14.25
N VAL A 85 -9.00 -10.69 -14.89
CA VAL A 85 -9.70 -9.44 -14.57
C VAL A 85 -10.71 -9.16 -15.68
N ASP A 86 -11.87 -8.62 -15.32
CA ASP A 86 -12.87 -8.15 -16.25
C ASP A 86 -12.62 -6.68 -16.57
N VAL A 87 -12.60 -6.32 -17.85
CA VAL A 87 -12.28 -4.98 -18.32
C VAL A 87 -13.44 -4.45 -19.15
N GLN A 88 -13.99 -3.31 -18.76
CA GLN A 88 -14.98 -2.55 -19.52
C GLN A 88 -14.40 -1.20 -19.92
N GLN A 89 -14.50 -0.87 -21.20
CA GLN A 89 -13.99 0.38 -21.76
C GLN A 89 -15.06 1.00 -22.66
N THR A 90 -15.18 2.32 -22.62
CA THR A 90 -16.11 3.05 -23.50
C THR A 90 -15.79 2.76 -24.96
N GLY A 91 -16.80 2.39 -25.74
CA GLY A 91 -16.66 2.10 -27.17
C GLY A 91 -16.03 0.74 -27.51
N ALA A 92 -15.79 -0.14 -26.51
CA ALA A 92 -15.23 -1.47 -26.73
C ALA A 92 -16.11 -2.55 -26.10
N GLN A 93 -16.06 -3.76 -26.61
CA GLN A 93 -16.71 -4.92 -26.01
C GLN A 93 -16.02 -5.26 -24.68
N PRO A 94 -16.75 -5.69 -23.64
CA PRO A 94 -16.19 -6.24 -22.42
C PRO A 94 -15.24 -7.41 -22.73
N ARG A 95 -14.13 -7.47 -22.02
CA ARG A 95 -13.11 -8.51 -22.21
C ARG A 95 -12.47 -8.94 -20.91
N GLN A 96 -11.86 -10.12 -20.94
CA GLN A 96 -11.07 -10.64 -19.83
C GLN A 96 -9.58 -10.60 -20.18
N LEU A 97 -8.76 -10.27 -19.16
CA LEU A 97 -7.31 -10.37 -19.26
C LEU A 97 -6.84 -11.39 -18.26
N ALA A 98 -6.24 -12.47 -18.76
CA ALA A 98 -5.73 -13.55 -17.94
C ALA A 98 -4.38 -13.21 -17.31
N PHE A 99 -4.11 -13.76 -16.12
CA PHE A 99 -2.80 -13.77 -15.47
C PHE A 99 -2.62 -15.04 -14.65
N LYS A 100 -1.37 -15.42 -14.45
CA LYS A 100 -1.02 -16.62 -13.67
C LYS A 100 -0.44 -16.23 -12.32
N VAL A 101 -0.98 -16.78 -11.25
CA VAL A 101 -0.44 -16.69 -9.89
C VAL A 101 0.51 -17.87 -9.69
N ALA A 102 1.80 -17.55 -9.53
CA ALA A 102 2.82 -18.55 -9.27
C ALA A 102 2.85 -18.94 -7.79
N PRO A 103 3.28 -20.17 -7.44
CA PRO A 103 3.45 -20.56 -6.05
C PRO A 103 4.54 -19.73 -5.38
N LYS A 104 4.32 -19.38 -4.10
CA LYS A 104 5.32 -18.74 -3.26
C LYS A 104 5.34 -19.37 -1.88
N GLN A 105 6.50 -19.81 -1.46
CA GLN A 105 6.71 -20.31 -0.11
C GLN A 105 7.11 -19.15 0.80
N TYR A 106 6.32 -18.94 1.85
CA TYR A 106 6.62 -18.01 2.90
C TYR A 106 7.35 -18.71 4.05
N ARG A 107 8.23 -17.98 4.73
CA ARG A 107 8.94 -18.50 5.90
C ARG A 107 7.95 -18.94 6.97
N VAL A 108 8.28 -20.04 7.68
CA VAL A 108 7.51 -20.53 8.82
C VAL A 108 8.34 -20.30 10.08
N GLN A 109 7.71 -19.75 11.11
CA GLN A 109 8.27 -19.59 12.44
C GLN A 109 7.47 -20.46 13.41
N GLN A 110 8.12 -21.41 14.01
CA GLN A 110 7.53 -22.25 15.06
C GLN A 110 7.82 -21.62 16.42
N LEU A 111 6.80 -21.44 17.22
CA LEU A 111 6.89 -20.84 18.55
C LEU A 111 6.18 -21.77 19.55
N LYS A 112 6.83 -22.00 20.69
CA LYS A 112 6.20 -22.60 21.86
C LYS A 112 5.69 -21.48 22.74
N VAL A 113 4.39 -21.45 23.01
CA VAL A 113 3.72 -20.42 23.81
C VAL A 113 2.81 -21.07 24.84
N LEU A 114 2.50 -20.36 25.92
CA LEU A 114 1.55 -20.85 26.92
C LEU A 114 0.15 -20.99 26.30
N PRO A 115 -0.64 -22.04 26.64
CA PRO A 115 -2.00 -22.21 26.11
C PRO A 115 -2.90 -20.99 26.30
N SER A 116 -2.79 -20.28 27.42
CA SER A 116 -3.53 -19.05 27.71
C SER A 116 -3.24 -17.88 26.76
N GLN A 117 -2.12 -17.94 26.05
CA GLN A 117 -1.76 -16.92 25.04
C GLN A 117 -2.34 -17.25 23.65
N VAL A 118 -2.91 -18.43 23.52
CA VAL A 118 -3.42 -18.97 22.23
C VAL A 118 -4.93 -18.97 22.20
N ASN A 119 -5.57 -19.37 23.29
CA ASN A 119 -7.02 -19.52 23.38
C ASN A 119 -7.63 -18.23 23.95
N LEU A 120 -8.52 -17.63 23.20
CA LEU A 120 -9.28 -16.44 23.63
C LEU A 120 -10.43 -16.87 24.55
N SER A 121 -10.82 -15.98 25.45
CA SER A 121 -12.10 -16.12 26.14
C SER A 121 -13.25 -15.89 25.16
N PRO A 122 -14.47 -16.40 25.44
CA PRO A 122 -15.64 -16.12 24.61
C PRO A 122 -15.92 -14.61 24.44
N GLU A 123 -15.62 -13.80 25.45
CA GLU A 123 -15.74 -12.34 25.41
C GLU A 123 -14.74 -11.72 24.44
N ASP A 124 -13.47 -12.15 24.51
CA ASP A 124 -12.42 -11.69 23.59
C ASP A 124 -12.69 -12.15 22.16
N GLU A 125 -13.20 -13.36 21.95
CA GLU A 125 -13.62 -13.84 20.61
C GLU A 125 -14.72 -12.95 20.03
N ALA A 126 -15.76 -12.63 20.81
CA ALA A 126 -16.83 -11.74 20.38
C ALA A 126 -16.31 -10.31 20.08
N ARG A 127 -15.36 -9.82 20.87
CA ARG A 127 -14.67 -8.54 20.66
C ARG A 127 -13.90 -8.57 19.33
N VAL A 128 -13.05 -9.55 19.12
CA VAL A 128 -12.24 -9.73 17.92
C VAL A 128 -13.12 -9.86 16.67
N ALA A 129 -14.25 -10.54 16.76
CA ALA A 129 -15.19 -10.66 15.64
C ALA A 129 -15.76 -9.29 15.21
N ARG A 130 -16.21 -8.48 16.17
CA ARG A 130 -16.70 -7.12 15.91
C ARG A 130 -15.60 -6.21 15.32
N GLU A 131 -14.40 -6.27 15.90
CA GLU A 131 -13.24 -5.50 15.44
C GLU A 131 -12.82 -5.90 14.02
N THR A 132 -12.83 -7.20 13.73
CA THR A 132 -12.52 -7.72 12.38
C THR A 132 -13.52 -7.20 11.34
N GLN A 133 -14.81 -7.14 11.68
CA GLN A 133 -15.83 -6.61 10.77
C GLN A 133 -15.65 -5.12 10.51
N LYS A 134 -15.37 -4.32 11.55
CA LYS A 134 -15.10 -2.88 11.44
C LYS A 134 -13.88 -2.62 10.54
N MET A 135 -12.79 -3.34 10.78
CA MET A 135 -11.57 -3.24 9.98
C MET A 135 -11.80 -3.65 8.52
N ARG A 136 -12.59 -4.70 8.26
CA ARG A 136 -12.94 -5.10 6.91
C ARG A 136 -13.66 -3.98 6.16
N THR A 137 -14.64 -3.32 6.78
CA THR A 137 -15.34 -2.18 6.18
C THR A 137 -14.38 -1.05 5.82
N ALA A 138 -13.42 -0.72 6.70
CA ALA A 138 -12.43 0.31 6.43
C ALA A 138 -11.46 -0.08 5.29
N VAL A 139 -11.05 -1.35 5.22
CA VAL A 139 -10.14 -1.88 4.19
C VAL A 139 -10.84 -2.00 2.82
N GLU A 140 -12.15 -2.17 2.79
CA GLU A 140 -12.96 -2.22 1.57
C GLU A 140 -13.41 -0.84 1.06
N ALA A 141 -13.01 0.25 1.74
CA ALA A 141 -13.26 1.61 1.27
C ALA A 141 -12.69 1.81 -0.15
N PHE A 142 -13.46 2.48 -1.00
CA PHE A 142 -13.09 2.73 -2.39
C PHE A 142 -13.50 4.15 -2.79
N ALA A 143 -12.65 5.13 -2.48
CA ALA A 143 -12.84 6.50 -2.96
C ALA A 143 -12.56 6.57 -4.48
N PRO A 144 -13.28 7.44 -5.24
CA PRO A 144 -13.21 7.45 -6.71
C PRO A 144 -11.89 7.97 -7.28
N ASP A 145 -11.17 8.79 -6.53
CA ASP A 145 -9.94 9.44 -6.97
C ASP A 145 -8.76 8.48 -6.84
N ALA A 146 -7.96 8.38 -7.92
CA ALA A 146 -6.75 7.59 -7.87
C ALA A 146 -5.64 8.36 -7.14
N PRO A 147 -4.80 7.66 -6.34
CA PRO A 147 -3.61 8.26 -5.78
C PRO A 147 -2.65 8.72 -6.89
N SER A 148 -1.87 9.76 -6.64
CA SER A 148 -0.91 10.30 -7.63
C SER A 148 0.24 9.34 -7.93
N THR A 149 0.50 8.39 -7.04
CA THR A 149 1.59 7.40 -7.15
C THR A 149 1.30 6.20 -6.25
N LEU A 150 1.86 5.05 -6.60
CA LEU A 150 1.92 3.88 -5.69
C LEU A 150 3.35 3.63 -5.15
N ARG A 151 4.26 4.59 -5.31
CA ARG A 151 5.53 4.58 -4.59
C ARG A 151 5.37 5.25 -3.24
N LEU A 152 5.16 4.44 -2.22
CA LEU A 152 4.98 4.89 -0.85
C LEU A 152 6.32 5.23 -0.19
N ALA A 153 6.30 6.21 0.73
CA ALA A 153 7.42 6.43 1.63
C ALA A 153 7.39 5.41 2.78
N ALA A 154 8.53 5.08 3.37
CA ALA A 154 8.54 4.33 4.62
C ALA A 154 7.92 5.20 5.73
N PRO A 155 6.93 4.69 6.49
CA PRO A 155 6.23 5.49 7.50
C PRO A 155 7.09 5.83 8.73
N VAL A 156 8.08 5.00 9.03
CA VAL A 156 9.09 5.23 10.09
C VAL A 156 10.48 4.82 9.60
N PRO A 157 11.56 5.41 10.11
CA PRO A 157 12.90 4.87 9.94
C PRO A 157 13.05 3.60 10.78
N GLY A 158 13.88 2.66 10.33
CA GLY A 158 14.22 1.46 11.09
C GLY A 158 14.40 0.21 10.22
N PRO A 159 15.02 -0.83 10.78
CA PRO A 159 15.16 -2.11 10.10
C PRO A 159 13.82 -2.87 10.08
N ARG A 160 13.61 -3.64 9.04
CA ARG A 160 12.47 -4.57 8.97
C ARG A 160 12.72 -5.73 9.93
N SER A 161 11.89 -5.87 10.95
CA SER A 161 12.01 -6.92 11.96
C SER A 161 11.20 -8.18 11.61
N SER A 162 10.08 -8.03 10.89
CA SER A 162 9.29 -9.15 10.38
C SER A 162 8.75 -8.85 8.99
N SER A 163 8.64 -9.90 8.16
CA SER A 163 8.22 -9.78 6.77
C SER A 163 6.74 -10.16 6.61
N PHE A 164 6.12 -9.56 5.60
CA PHE A 164 4.81 -9.97 5.12
C PHE A 164 4.78 -11.48 4.75
N GLY A 165 3.67 -12.13 5.02
CA GLY A 165 3.46 -13.55 4.71
C GLY A 165 4.13 -14.54 5.66
N LEU A 166 4.88 -14.08 6.68
CA LEU A 166 5.48 -14.98 7.68
C LEU A 166 4.37 -15.81 8.35
N ARG A 167 4.46 -17.12 8.22
CA ARG A 167 3.54 -18.07 8.86
C ARG A 167 4.04 -18.40 10.27
N ARG A 168 3.22 -18.12 11.29
CA ARG A 168 3.51 -18.49 12.68
C ARG A 168 2.74 -19.76 13.03
N MET A 169 3.44 -20.71 13.59
CA MET A 169 2.85 -21.92 14.15
C MET A 169 3.04 -21.87 15.69
N PHE A 170 1.95 -21.89 16.43
CA PHE A 170 1.96 -21.90 17.90
C PHE A 170 1.65 -23.30 18.36
N ASN A 171 2.60 -23.94 19.05
CA ASN A 171 2.44 -25.32 19.56
C ASN A 171 2.03 -26.33 18.46
N GLY A 172 2.48 -26.15 17.22
CA GLY A 172 2.10 -26.97 16.07
C GLY A 172 0.84 -26.52 15.32
N GLU A 173 0.08 -25.57 15.83
CA GLU A 173 -1.12 -25.05 15.19
C GLU A 173 -0.79 -23.85 14.29
N SER A 174 -1.30 -23.85 13.06
CA SER A 174 -1.15 -22.75 12.12
C SER A 174 -1.96 -21.52 12.56
N ARG A 175 -1.36 -20.37 12.51
CA ARG A 175 -2.02 -19.06 12.73
C ARG A 175 -2.13 -18.29 11.41
N ARG A 176 -2.99 -17.26 11.39
CA ARG A 176 -3.09 -16.37 10.21
C ARG A 176 -1.71 -15.82 9.87
N PRO A 177 -1.31 -15.85 8.59
CA PRO A 177 -0.05 -15.28 8.16
C PRO A 177 0.04 -13.79 8.50
N HIS A 178 1.26 -13.29 8.67
CA HIS A 178 1.54 -11.89 8.92
C HIS A 178 1.08 -11.03 7.73
N SER A 179 0.08 -10.16 7.94
CA SER A 179 -0.59 -9.38 6.90
C SER A 179 0.08 -8.03 6.59
N GLY A 180 1.23 -7.75 7.19
CA GLY A 180 1.96 -6.50 7.00
C GLY A 180 3.47 -6.69 7.12
N MET A 181 4.16 -5.59 7.36
CA MET A 181 5.59 -5.53 7.60
C MET A 181 5.82 -4.89 8.95
N ASP A 182 6.66 -5.52 9.79
CA ASP A 182 7.07 -4.90 11.04
C ASP A 182 8.38 -4.12 10.85
N ILE A 183 8.39 -2.88 11.33
CA ILE A 183 9.55 -1.99 11.31
C ILE A 183 9.92 -1.66 12.74
N ALA A 184 11.08 -2.13 13.19
CA ALA A 184 11.57 -1.87 14.55
C ALA A 184 11.92 -0.39 14.70
N ALA A 185 11.31 0.25 15.70
CA ALA A 185 11.57 1.64 16.04
C ALA A 185 11.24 1.85 17.53
N PRO A 186 11.95 2.75 18.23
CA PRO A 186 11.68 3.07 19.63
C PRO A 186 10.26 3.64 19.82
N THR A 187 9.68 3.37 21.00
CA THR A 187 8.42 4.02 21.42
C THR A 187 8.55 5.53 21.34
N GLY A 188 7.52 6.20 20.80
CA GLY A 188 7.50 7.65 20.60
C GLY A 188 8.09 8.10 19.26
N THR A 189 8.62 7.20 18.42
CA THR A 189 9.06 7.55 17.05
C THR A 189 7.84 8.00 16.24
N PRO A 190 7.86 9.21 15.61
CA PRO A 190 6.74 9.70 14.82
C PRO A 190 6.49 8.84 13.59
N ILE A 191 5.22 8.43 13.39
CA ILE A 191 4.75 7.69 12.23
C ILE A 191 4.19 8.69 11.23
N LYS A 192 4.68 8.65 9.98
CA LYS A 192 4.30 9.59 8.92
C LYS A 192 3.44 8.92 7.86
N ALA A 193 2.43 9.63 7.38
CA ALA A 193 1.63 9.19 6.25
C ALA A 193 2.51 9.00 4.99
N PRO A 194 2.54 7.81 4.37
CA PRO A 194 3.41 7.51 3.22
C PRO A 194 2.96 8.20 1.94
N LEU A 195 1.68 8.60 1.90
CA LEU A 195 1.00 9.27 0.81
C LEU A 195 -0.15 10.11 1.40
N ALA A 196 -0.67 11.07 0.64
CA ALA A 196 -1.89 11.79 1.01
C ALA A 196 -3.08 10.81 1.07
N GLY A 197 -4.04 11.07 1.96
CA GLY A 197 -5.23 10.24 2.11
C GLY A 197 -6.12 10.69 3.26
N LYS A 198 -7.24 10.02 3.43
CA LYS A 198 -8.24 10.28 4.46
C LYS A 198 -8.22 9.20 5.51
N VAL A 199 -8.21 9.58 6.79
CA VAL A 199 -8.33 8.63 7.90
C VAL A 199 -9.73 8.03 7.89
N VAL A 200 -9.82 6.71 7.71
CA VAL A 200 -11.09 5.98 7.62
C VAL A 200 -11.40 5.19 8.88
N ASP A 201 -10.40 4.92 9.69
CA ASP A 201 -10.60 4.26 10.99
C ASP A 201 -9.51 4.64 11.99
N VAL A 202 -9.88 4.77 13.25
CA VAL A 202 -9.01 4.82 14.42
C VAL A 202 -9.63 4.01 15.54
N GLY A 203 -8.80 3.36 16.35
CA GLY A 203 -9.33 2.58 17.48
C GLY A 203 -8.26 1.92 18.32
N SER A 204 -8.73 1.21 19.35
CA SER A 204 -7.91 0.31 20.19
C SER A 204 -8.45 -1.10 20.03
N TYR A 205 -7.73 -1.93 19.32
CA TYR A 205 -8.09 -3.28 18.92
C TYR A 205 -7.35 -4.32 19.75
N PHE A 206 -7.97 -5.46 19.98
CA PHE A 206 -7.43 -6.53 20.82
C PHE A 206 -6.02 -6.96 20.38
N PHE A 207 -5.85 -7.24 19.08
CA PHE A 207 -4.57 -7.67 18.54
C PHE A 207 -3.67 -6.51 18.13
N ASN A 208 -4.23 -5.52 17.45
CA ASN A 208 -3.47 -4.42 16.85
C ASN A 208 -3.10 -3.32 17.85
N GLY A 209 -3.73 -3.30 19.04
CA GLY A 209 -3.60 -2.17 19.94
C GLY A 209 -4.18 -0.90 19.34
N ASN A 210 -3.58 0.24 19.62
CA ASN A 210 -3.95 1.49 18.97
C ASN A 210 -3.58 1.45 17.50
N ASP A 211 -4.55 1.78 16.65
CA ASP A 211 -4.54 1.49 15.22
C ASP A 211 -5.11 2.69 14.44
N VAL A 212 -4.59 2.93 13.25
CA VAL A 212 -5.05 3.94 12.29
C VAL A 212 -5.10 3.31 10.91
N LEU A 213 -6.21 3.54 10.17
CA LEU A 213 -6.31 3.19 8.74
C LEU A 213 -6.52 4.46 7.91
N ILE A 214 -5.81 4.53 6.77
CA ILE A 214 -5.88 5.65 5.81
C ILE A 214 -6.28 5.10 4.44
N ASP A 215 -7.36 5.64 3.86
CA ASP A 215 -7.73 5.45 2.46
C ASP A 215 -7.01 6.49 1.59
N HIS A 216 -6.26 6.01 0.60
CA HIS A 216 -5.53 6.82 -0.36
C HIS A 216 -6.22 6.91 -1.72
N GLY A 217 -7.40 6.31 -1.83
CA GLY A 217 -8.22 6.27 -3.03
C GLY A 217 -8.15 4.94 -3.79
N GLN A 218 -9.24 4.64 -4.48
CA GLN A 218 -9.44 3.45 -5.30
C GLN A 218 -9.00 2.13 -4.65
N GLY A 219 -9.35 1.95 -3.35
CA GLY A 219 -9.07 0.73 -2.61
C GLY A 219 -7.61 0.53 -2.20
N LEU A 220 -6.77 1.57 -2.30
CA LEU A 220 -5.47 1.59 -1.63
C LEU A 220 -5.66 2.07 -0.19
N VAL A 221 -5.52 1.17 0.77
CA VAL A 221 -5.63 1.46 2.20
C VAL A 221 -4.34 1.06 2.91
N THR A 222 -3.86 1.91 3.82
CA THR A 222 -2.72 1.58 4.69
C THR A 222 -3.13 1.52 6.15
N MET A 223 -2.51 0.61 6.90
CA MET A 223 -2.81 0.33 8.31
C MET A 223 -1.55 0.49 9.17
N TYR A 224 -1.72 1.07 10.34
CA TYR A 224 -0.65 1.35 11.31
C TYR A 224 -1.09 0.85 12.68
N CYS A 225 -0.39 -0.15 13.24
CA CYS A 225 -0.77 -0.74 14.51
C CYS A 225 0.29 -0.55 15.60
N HIS A 226 -0.10 -0.87 16.83
CA HIS A 226 0.72 -0.87 18.05
C HIS A 226 1.16 0.53 18.50
N LEU A 227 0.41 1.57 18.11
CA LEU A 227 0.74 2.96 18.42
C LEU A 227 0.73 3.20 19.95
N SER A 228 1.69 4.00 20.44
CA SER A 228 1.62 4.56 21.79
C SER A 228 0.66 5.73 21.87
N LYS A 229 0.52 6.49 20.77
CA LYS A 229 -0.37 7.64 20.67
C LYS A 229 -0.93 7.77 19.27
N ILE A 230 -2.24 7.95 19.16
CA ILE A 230 -2.93 8.37 17.93
C ILE A 230 -2.99 9.90 17.95
N ARG A 231 -2.68 10.55 16.82
CA ARG A 231 -2.65 12.03 16.65
C ARG A 231 -3.67 12.54 15.65
N VAL A 232 -4.52 11.67 15.14
CA VAL A 232 -5.48 11.94 14.08
C VAL A 232 -6.85 11.41 14.45
N GLU A 233 -7.89 11.87 13.75
CA GLU A 233 -9.27 11.42 13.93
C GLU A 233 -9.89 10.93 12.62
N VAL A 234 -10.95 10.15 12.69
CA VAL A 234 -11.69 9.67 11.53
C VAL A 234 -12.24 10.85 10.73
N GLY A 235 -12.03 10.82 9.42
CA GLY A 235 -12.43 11.86 8.48
C GLY A 235 -11.34 12.91 8.21
N GLN A 236 -10.27 12.95 9.01
CA GLN A 236 -9.16 13.88 8.79
C GLN A 236 -8.42 13.54 7.49
N GLU A 237 -8.15 14.56 6.69
CA GLU A 237 -7.29 14.46 5.52
C GLU A 237 -5.84 14.72 5.89
N LEU A 238 -4.94 13.88 5.38
CA LEU A 238 -3.52 13.96 5.64
C LEU A 238 -2.76 14.16 4.33
N LYS A 239 -1.75 15.01 4.36
CA LYS A 239 -0.74 15.11 3.31
C LYS A 239 0.35 14.08 3.53
N ARG A 240 1.06 13.72 2.47
CA ARG A 240 2.26 12.88 2.57
C ARG A 240 3.27 13.50 3.55
N GLY A 241 3.75 12.70 4.50
CA GLY A 241 4.73 13.12 5.50
C GLY A 241 4.15 13.68 6.80
N GLU A 242 2.86 13.95 6.87
CA GLU A 242 2.19 14.36 8.12
C GLU A 242 2.19 13.25 9.15
N VAL A 243 2.33 13.62 10.43
CA VAL A 243 2.41 12.68 11.55
C VAL A 243 1.01 12.23 11.95
N LEU A 244 0.77 10.91 11.89
CA LEU A 244 -0.51 10.30 12.26
C LEU A 244 -0.53 9.71 13.68
N GLY A 245 0.64 9.47 14.27
CA GLY A 245 0.79 8.88 15.58
C GLY A 245 2.23 8.60 15.93
N ASP A 246 2.45 7.89 17.02
CA ASP A 246 3.78 7.52 17.52
C ASP A 246 3.87 6.00 17.69
N VAL A 247 5.03 5.42 17.36
CA VAL A 247 5.33 4.01 17.59
C VAL A 247 5.16 3.64 19.06
N GLY A 248 4.64 2.47 19.31
CA GLY A 248 4.46 1.93 20.66
C GLY A 248 4.59 0.42 20.72
N ALA A 249 3.92 -0.15 21.72
CA ALA A 249 3.85 -1.58 21.97
C ALA A 249 2.46 -1.97 22.52
N THR A 250 1.40 -1.31 22.05
CA THR A 250 0.01 -1.63 22.45
C THR A 250 -0.51 -2.85 21.70
N GLY A 251 -1.53 -3.52 22.25
CA GLY A 251 -2.05 -4.77 21.70
C GLY A 251 -1.16 -5.99 22.02
N ARG A 252 -1.20 -7.00 21.12
CA ARG A 252 -0.48 -8.27 21.35
C ARG A 252 0.88 -8.29 20.67
N VAL A 253 1.90 -7.76 21.32
CA VAL A 253 3.26 -7.64 20.78
C VAL A 253 4.32 -8.03 21.82
N THR A 254 5.55 -8.26 21.37
CA THR A 254 6.70 -8.60 22.22
C THR A 254 7.64 -7.43 22.50
N GLY A 255 7.44 -6.29 21.83
CA GLY A 255 8.26 -5.10 22.00
C GLY A 255 7.91 -3.99 21.02
N PRO A 256 8.49 -2.80 21.15
CA PRO A 256 8.16 -1.65 20.35
C PRO A 256 8.49 -1.85 18.86
N HIS A 257 7.51 -1.63 18.00
CA HIS A 257 7.64 -1.61 16.54
C HIS A 257 6.38 -1.01 15.91
N LEU A 258 6.48 -0.65 14.64
CA LEU A 258 5.32 -0.37 13.80
C LEU A 258 4.98 -1.62 13.01
N HIS A 259 3.75 -2.13 13.14
CA HIS A 259 3.16 -3.02 12.15
C HIS A 259 2.51 -2.15 11.07
N TRP A 260 2.98 -2.29 9.81
CA TRP A 260 2.49 -1.53 8.67
C TRP A 260 1.89 -2.45 7.61
N GLY A 261 0.60 -2.28 7.34
CA GLY A 261 -0.15 -3.00 6.32
C GLY A 261 -0.41 -2.16 5.08
N VAL A 262 -0.49 -2.79 3.91
CA VAL A 262 -0.97 -2.20 2.66
C VAL A 262 -2.03 -3.13 2.08
N SER A 263 -3.20 -2.57 1.77
CA SER A 263 -4.29 -3.27 1.09
C SER A 263 -4.55 -2.67 -0.28
N LEU A 264 -4.83 -3.52 -1.26
CA LEU A 264 -5.38 -3.16 -2.57
C LEU A 264 -6.64 -3.99 -2.81
N ASN A 265 -7.70 -3.37 -3.32
CA ASN A 265 -8.99 -4.04 -3.60
C ASN A 265 -9.47 -4.98 -2.48
N GLY A 266 -9.22 -4.59 -1.21
CA GLY A 266 -9.57 -5.39 -0.03
C GLY A 266 -8.63 -6.56 0.26
N ALA A 267 -7.53 -6.72 -0.46
CA ALA A 267 -6.52 -7.75 -0.25
C ALA A 267 -5.25 -7.18 0.40
N TRP A 268 -4.81 -7.73 1.53
CA TRP A 268 -3.51 -7.41 2.11
C TRP A 268 -2.40 -7.91 1.18
N VAL A 269 -1.48 -7.01 0.82
CA VAL A 269 -0.37 -7.26 -0.10
C VAL A 269 0.96 -6.87 0.53
N ASP A 270 2.07 -7.41 0.00
CA ASP A 270 3.41 -7.16 0.54
C ASP A 270 3.78 -5.65 0.44
N PRO A 271 3.86 -4.92 1.58
CA PRO A 271 4.21 -3.50 1.58
C PRO A 271 5.56 -3.20 0.92
N ALA A 272 6.47 -4.18 0.91
CA ALA A 272 7.76 -4.02 0.27
C ALA A 272 7.66 -3.71 -1.22
N LEU A 273 6.58 -4.12 -1.90
CA LEU A 273 6.38 -3.87 -3.33
C LEU A 273 6.15 -2.39 -3.64
N PHE A 274 5.68 -1.63 -2.67
CA PHE A 274 5.36 -0.20 -2.79
C PHE A 274 6.52 0.73 -2.40
N LEU A 275 7.54 0.21 -1.74
CA LEU A 275 8.73 0.98 -1.35
C LEU A 275 9.73 1.06 -2.50
N ALA A 276 10.59 2.07 -2.48
CA ALA A 276 11.75 2.11 -3.35
C ALA A 276 12.56 0.80 -3.23
N PRO A 277 13.11 0.27 -4.33
CA PRO A 277 13.97 -0.91 -4.24
C PRO A 277 15.18 -0.61 -3.34
N PRO A 278 15.65 -1.59 -2.55
CA PRO A 278 16.86 -1.41 -1.79
C PRO A 278 18.03 -1.07 -2.73
N PRO A 279 18.97 -0.24 -2.28
CA PRO A 279 20.16 0.05 -3.07
C PRO A 279 20.85 -1.27 -3.44
N LYS A 280 21.28 -1.39 -4.71
CA LYS A 280 22.07 -2.55 -5.13
C LYS A 280 23.30 -2.64 -4.23
N LYS A 281 23.50 -3.77 -3.56
CA LYS A 281 24.76 -4.03 -2.86
C LYS A 281 25.89 -3.86 -3.86
N LYS A 282 26.82 -2.93 -3.62
CA LYS A 282 28.07 -2.91 -4.37
C LYS A 282 28.71 -4.29 -4.24
N PRO A 283 29.24 -4.87 -5.34
CA PRO A 283 30.06 -6.07 -5.21
C PRO A 283 31.15 -5.82 -4.16
N ALA A 284 31.31 -6.77 -3.24
CA ALA A 284 32.44 -6.69 -2.32
C ALA A 284 33.71 -6.62 -3.19
N THR A 285 34.46 -5.53 -3.07
CA THR A 285 35.80 -5.44 -3.66
C THR A 285 36.59 -6.58 -3.09
N ALA A 286 37.06 -7.51 -3.95
CA ALA A 286 37.93 -8.57 -3.54
C ALA A 286 39.12 -7.94 -2.79
N ALA A 287 39.37 -8.41 -1.57
CA ALA A 287 40.56 -7.98 -0.84
C ALA A 287 41.81 -8.31 -1.68
N PRO A 288 42.82 -7.40 -1.77
CA PRO A 288 44.03 -7.70 -2.49
C PRO A 288 44.71 -8.89 -1.83
N ASP A 289 45.06 -9.90 -2.63
CA ASP A 289 45.88 -11.04 -2.23
C ASP A 289 47.16 -10.51 -1.56
N LYS A 290 47.32 -10.82 -0.28
CA LYS A 290 48.58 -10.61 0.40
C LYS A 290 49.57 -11.65 -0.12
N LYS A 291 50.50 -11.17 -0.96
CA LYS A 291 51.75 -11.91 -1.26
C LYS A 291 52.66 -11.95 -0.03
#